data_0e2e6a36e3a75196a4000ad924e58828
#
_entry.id   0e2e6a36e3a75196a4000ad924e58828
#
_cell.length_a   1.000
_cell.length_b   1.000
_cell.length_c   1.000
_cell.angle_alpha   90.00
_cell.angle_beta   90.00
_cell.angle_gamma   90.00
#
_symmetry.space_group_name_H-M   'P 1'
#
loop_
_entity.id
_entity.type
_entity.pdbx_description
1 polymer ?
#
loop_
_entity_poly.entity_id
_entity_poly.type
_entity_poly.pdbx_seq_one_letter_code
_entity_poly.pdbx_strand_id
1 'polypeptide(L)'
;MNVDIVIADYQNPAQGNDLLMLLDGYAQDPMGGGEALAPSVKASLLGELARLPHAFTVLAYVDNKPAGLINCFLGFSTFAAKPLVNIHDVVVSPSFRGLGLSQKMMAKVEQVAREKGCCKMTLEVLEGNDVAKGSYSKFGFSGYELDPQMGKAVFWQKTLS
;
A
#
# COMPACT_ATOMS: atom_id res chain seq x y z
N MET A 1 -8.28 -5.40 -23.04
CA MET A 1 -7.37 -4.90 -21.98
C MET A 1 -7.07 -6.03 -21.01
N ASN A 2 -5.81 -6.35 -20.87
CA ASN A 2 -5.38 -7.43 -19.97
C ASN A 2 -4.86 -6.81 -18.65
N VAL A 3 -5.44 -7.23 -17.52
CA VAL A 3 -5.05 -6.76 -16.19
C VAL A 3 -4.50 -7.93 -15.40
N ASP A 4 -3.26 -7.83 -14.95
CA ASP A 4 -2.60 -8.81 -14.09
C ASP A 4 -2.32 -8.21 -12.72
N ILE A 5 -2.71 -8.92 -11.68
CA ILE A 5 -2.45 -8.54 -10.29
C ILE A 5 -1.56 -9.62 -9.67
N VAL A 6 -0.35 -9.25 -9.31
CA VAL A 6 0.66 -10.22 -8.85
C VAL A 6 1.29 -9.79 -7.52
N ILE A 7 1.81 -10.77 -6.79
CA ILE A 7 2.69 -10.50 -5.64
C ILE A 7 4.09 -10.29 -6.19
N ALA A 8 4.71 -9.17 -5.85
CA ALA A 8 6.04 -8.84 -6.34
C ALA A 8 7.10 -9.78 -5.79
N ASP A 9 8.06 -10.12 -6.64
CA ASP A 9 9.31 -10.74 -6.23
C ASP A 9 10.37 -9.64 -6.18
N TYR A 10 10.82 -9.28 -4.97
CA TYR A 10 11.81 -8.21 -4.77
C TYR A 10 13.16 -8.51 -5.40
N GLN A 11 13.44 -9.76 -5.71
CA GLN A 11 14.68 -10.19 -6.37
C GLN A 11 14.56 -10.23 -7.90
N ASN A 12 13.35 -10.06 -8.44
CA ASN A 12 13.14 -9.94 -9.87
C ASN A 12 13.46 -8.52 -10.33
N PRO A 13 14.52 -8.30 -11.16
CA PRO A 13 14.93 -6.94 -11.53
C PRO A 13 13.84 -6.12 -12.23
N ALA A 14 13.06 -6.74 -13.11
CA ALA A 14 11.99 -6.04 -13.83
C ALA A 14 10.90 -5.56 -12.87
N GLN A 15 10.42 -6.43 -11.98
CA GLN A 15 9.41 -6.07 -11.00
C GLN A 15 9.95 -5.05 -9.99
N GLY A 16 11.21 -5.18 -9.59
CA GLY A 16 11.86 -4.21 -8.71
C GLY A 16 11.91 -2.82 -9.33
N ASN A 17 12.31 -2.72 -10.59
CA ASN A 17 12.34 -1.44 -11.30
C ASN A 17 10.94 -0.84 -11.44
N ASP A 18 9.94 -1.65 -11.72
CA ASP A 18 8.54 -1.21 -11.81
C ASP A 18 8.05 -0.67 -10.47
N LEU A 19 8.37 -1.36 -9.37
CA LEU A 19 8.03 -0.92 -8.02
C LEU A 19 8.64 0.45 -7.72
N LEU A 20 9.93 0.61 -7.97
CA LEU A 20 10.64 1.88 -7.71
C LEU A 20 10.08 3.02 -8.55
N MET A 21 9.78 2.77 -9.84
CA MET A 21 9.20 3.77 -10.72
C MET A 21 7.82 4.24 -10.23
N LEU A 22 6.97 3.29 -9.86
CA LEU A 22 5.63 3.61 -9.36
C LEU A 22 5.68 4.36 -8.04
N LEU A 23 6.54 3.93 -7.11
CA LEU A 23 6.67 4.57 -5.81
C LEU A 23 7.27 5.97 -5.93
N ASP A 24 8.27 6.14 -6.78
CA ASP A 24 8.89 7.45 -7.04
C ASP A 24 7.89 8.43 -7.65
N GLY A 25 7.09 7.97 -8.61
CA GLY A 25 6.01 8.77 -9.18
C GLY A 25 5.00 9.22 -8.14
N TYR A 26 4.63 8.34 -7.22
CA TYR A 26 3.75 8.69 -6.11
C TYR A 26 4.41 9.68 -5.15
N ALA A 27 5.68 9.50 -4.82
CA ALA A 27 6.41 10.40 -3.92
C ALA A 27 6.40 11.85 -4.43
N GLN A 28 6.43 12.06 -5.74
CA GLN A 28 6.40 13.38 -6.37
C GLN A 28 5.01 14.02 -6.37
N ASP A 29 3.95 13.23 -6.18
CA ASP A 29 2.59 13.73 -6.05
C ASP A 29 2.43 14.49 -4.72
N PRO A 30 1.64 15.59 -4.68
CA PRO A 30 1.39 16.31 -3.42
C PRO A 30 0.89 15.42 -2.27
N MET A 31 0.09 14.40 -2.59
CA MET A 31 -0.40 13.47 -1.57
C MET A 31 0.67 12.48 -1.10
N GLY A 32 1.76 12.34 -1.84
CA GLY A 32 2.91 11.50 -1.49
C GLY A 32 4.10 12.28 -0.92
N GLY A 33 3.96 13.59 -0.74
CA GLY A 33 5.01 14.43 -0.17
C GLY A 33 5.59 15.47 -1.13
N GLY A 34 5.38 15.33 -2.43
CA GLY A 34 5.77 16.33 -3.45
C GLY A 34 7.24 16.30 -3.86
N GLU A 35 8.02 15.32 -3.40
CA GLU A 35 9.45 15.21 -3.71
C GLU A 35 9.79 13.79 -4.16
N ALA A 36 10.69 13.66 -5.14
CA ALA A 36 11.21 12.38 -5.57
C ALA A 36 11.91 11.63 -4.43
N LEU A 37 11.93 10.31 -4.51
CA LEU A 37 12.71 9.49 -3.59
C LEU A 37 14.19 9.85 -3.70
N ALA A 38 14.88 9.93 -2.54
CA ALA A 38 16.31 10.18 -2.52
C ALA A 38 17.06 9.07 -3.26
N PRO A 39 18.17 9.38 -3.96
CA PRO A 39 18.96 8.35 -4.65
C PRO A 39 19.40 7.20 -3.76
N SER A 40 19.74 7.47 -2.49
CA SER A 40 20.10 6.44 -1.51
C SER A 40 18.94 5.48 -1.22
N VAL A 41 17.71 5.99 -1.19
CA VAL A 41 16.51 5.17 -1.00
C VAL A 41 16.29 4.27 -2.21
N LYS A 42 16.38 4.83 -3.42
CA LYS A 42 16.24 4.06 -4.66
C LYS A 42 17.27 2.93 -4.75
N ALA A 43 18.48 3.17 -4.25
CA ALA A 43 19.56 2.18 -4.29
C ALA A 43 19.38 1.04 -3.27
N SER A 44 18.70 1.29 -2.15
CA SER A 44 18.65 0.34 -1.03
C SER A 44 17.30 -0.31 -0.78
N LEU A 45 16.19 0.29 -1.23
CA LEU A 45 14.84 -0.12 -0.84
C LEU A 45 14.53 -1.59 -1.15
N LEU A 46 14.83 -2.04 -2.37
CA LEU A 46 14.51 -3.42 -2.78
C LEU A 46 15.26 -4.45 -1.95
N GLY A 47 16.54 -4.21 -1.67
CA GLY A 47 17.34 -5.08 -0.82
C GLY A 47 16.82 -5.12 0.60
N GLU A 48 16.39 -3.98 1.13
CA GLU A 48 15.80 -3.92 2.48
C GLU A 48 14.47 -4.66 2.53
N LEU A 49 13.58 -4.45 1.56
CA LEU A 49 12.30 -5.15 1.51
C LEU A 49 12.49 -6.67 1.39
N ALA A 50 13.46 -7.10 0.58
CA ALA A 50 13.75 -8.52 0.38
C ALA A 50 14.16 -9.24 1.68
N ARG A 51 14.73 -8.49 2.64
CA ARG A 51 15.13 -9.06 3.94
C ARG A 51 14.03 -9.08 4.98
N LEU A 52 12.87 -8.45 4.71
CA LEU A 52 11.78 -8.36 5.68
C LEU A 52 10.77 -9.48 5.42
N PRO A 53 10.70 -10.50 6.28
CA PRO A 53 9.75 -11.60 6.08
C PRO A 53 8.29 -11.18 6.20
N HIS A 54 8.03 -10.01 6.80
CA HIS A 54 6.69 -9.46 6.98
C HIS A 54 6.28 -8.46 5.91
N ALA A 55 7.14 -8.18 4.91
CA ALA A 55 6.83 -7.27 3.82
C ALA A 55 6.31 -8.03 2.60
N PHE A 56 5.32 -7.49 1.93
CA PHE A 56 4.93 -7.92 0.59
C PHE A 56 4.34 -6.75 -0.20
N THR A 57 4.46 -6.84 -1.51
CA THR A 57 3.94 -5.81 -2.42
C THR A 57 3.04 -6.47 -3.46
N VAL A 58 1.89 -5.86 -3.71
CA VAL A 58 1.03 -6.20 -4.83
C VAL A 58 1.35 -5.25 -5.98
N LEU A 59 1.58 -5.80 -7.17
CA LEU A 59 1.77 -5.02 -8.40
C LEU A 59 0.60 -5.27 -9.35
N ALA A 60 0.15 -4.22 -10.02
CA ALA A 60 -0.84 -4.30 -11.07
C ALA A 60 -0.19 -3.94 -12.41
N TYR A 61 -0.47 -4.75 -13.41
CA TYR A 61 -0.05 -4.52 -14.80
C TYR A 61 -1.27 -4.43 -15.70
N VAL A 62 -1.24 -3.48 -16.62
CA VAL A 62 -2.26 -3.35 -17.68
C VAL A 62 -1.53 -3.47 -19.02
N ASP A 63 -1.90 -4.50 -19.80
CA ASP A 63 -1.24 -4.82 -21.05
C ASP A 63 0.29 -4.86 -20.89
N ASN A 64 0.75 -5.54 -19.84
CA ASN A 64 2.15 -5.71 -19.45
C ASN A 64 2.89 -4.43 -19.03
N LYS A 65 2.17 -3.34 -18.79
CA LYS A 65 2.76 -2.09 -18.31
C LYS A 65 2.46 -1.91 -16.83
N PRO A 66 3.45 -1.49 -16.01
CA PRO A 66 3.22 -1.26 -14.59
C PRO A 66 2.21 -0.13 -14.39
N ALA A 67 1.15 -0.41 -13.65
CA ALA A 67 0.01 0.47 -13.52
C ALA A 67 -0.30 0.85 -12.07
N GLY A 68 0.10 0.04 -11.09
CA GLY A 68 -0.14 0.34 -9.69
C GLY A 68 0.60 -0.59 -8.75
N LEU A 69 0.66 -0.18 -7.49
CA LEU A 69 1.22 -1.01 -6.43
C LEU A 69 0.52 -0.77 -5.09
N ILE A 70 0.61 -1.76 -4.22
CA ILE A 70 0.30 -1.62 -2.79
C ILE A 70 1.44 -2.24 -2.01
N ASN A 71 2.13 -1.43 -1.20
CA ASN A 71 3.12 -1.94 -0.25
C ASN A 71 2.45 -2.29 1.06
N CYS A 72 2.72 -3.48 1.58
CA CYS A 72 2.09 -4.01 2.78
C CYS A 72 3.13 -4.54 3.76
N PHE A 73 2.82 -4.42 5.04
CA PHE A 73 3.59 -5.02 6.11
C PHE A 73 2.67 -5.75 7.07
N LEU A 74 3.04 -6.96 7.46
CA LEU A 74 2.32 -7.68 8.50
C LEU A 74 2.62 -7.05 9.85
N GLY A 75 1.59 -6.79 10.61
CA GLY A 75 1.68 -6.41 12.00
C GLY A 75 0.95 -7.43 12.87
N PHE A 76 0.68 -7.06 14.10
CA PHE A 76 0.04 -7.97 15.05
C PHE A 76 -0.97 -7.22 15.90
N SER A 77 -2.16 -7.81 16.05
CA SER A 77 -3.19 -7.33 16.98
C SER A 77 -3.07 -8.08 18.29
N THR A 78 -2.62 -7.39 19.33
CA THR A 78 -2.51 -8.01 20.66
C THR A 78 -3.89 -8.36 21.23
N PHE A 79 -4.91 -7.55 20.95
CA PHE A 79 -6.27 -7.77 21.44
C PHE A 79 -6.93 -9.00 20.80
N ALA A 80 -6.62 -9.29 19.53
CA ALA A 80 -7.12 -10.47 18.84
C ALA A 80 -6.17 -11.66 18.89
N ALA A 81 -4.92 -11.45 19.31
CA ALA A 81 -3.82 -12.42 19.25
C ALA A 81 -3.67 -13.01 17.84
N LYS A 82 -3.76 -12.14 16.82
CA LYS A 82 -3.68 -12.52 15.42
C LYS A 82 -2.89 -11.47 14.62
N PRO A 83 -2.27 -11.87 13.52
CA PRO A 83 -1.64 -10.91 12.63
C PRO A 83 -2.68 -9.98 11.98
N LEU A 84 -2.20 -8.88 11.46
CA LEU A 84 -2.96 -7.96 10.61
C LEU A 84 -2.08 -7.56 9.43
N VAL A 85 -2.70 -7.06 8.36
CA VAL A 85 -1.96 -6.42 7.27
C VAL A 85 -2.11 -4.91 7.40
N ASN A 86 -0.97 -4.21 7.45
CA ASN A 86 -0.96 -2.76 7.30
C ASN A 86 -0.64 -2.41 5.85
N ILE A 87 -1.53 -1.69 5.21
CA ILE A 87 -1.31 -1.14 3.87
C ILE A 87 -0.59 0.18 4.04
N HIS A 88 0.64 0.25 3.53
CA HIS A 88 1.51 1.39 3.76
C HIS A 88 1.45 2.41 2.61
N ASP A 89 1.42 1.93 1.36
CA ASP A 89 1.32 2.77 0.17
C ASP A 89 0.31 2.17 -0.80
N VAL A 90 -0.53 3.00 -1.40
CA VAL A 90 -1.44 2.62 -2.48
C VAL A 90 -1.21 3.58 -3.64
N VAL A 91 -0.78 3.05 -4.76
CA VAL A 91 -0.42 3.84 -5.93
C VAL A 91 -1.15 3.32 -7.16
N VAL A 92 -1.82 4.22 -7.89
CA VAL A 92 -2.30 3.95 -9.25
C VAL A 92 -1.69 5.03 -10.13
N SER A 93 -0.93 4.61 -11.14
CA SER A 93 -0.32 5.52 -12.10
C SER A 93 -1.42 6.37 -12.78
N PRO A 94 -1.20 7.69 -12.95
CA PRO A 94 -2.22 8.58 -13.54
C PRO A 94 -2.78 8.07 -14.86
N SER A 95 -1.96 7.46 -15.71
CA SER A 95 -2.37 6.95 -17.02
C SER A 95 -3.36 5.79 -16.94
N PHE A 96 -3.48 5.15 -15.78
CA PHE A 96 -4.30 3.95 -15.59
C PHE A 96 -5.43 4.13 -14.57
N ARG A 97 -5.75 5.37 -14.21
CA ARG A 97 -6.87 5.68 -13.31
C ARG A 97 -8.20 5.41 -14.00
N GLY A 98 -9.23 5.14 -13.19
CA GLY A 98 -10.58 4.87 -13.70
C GLY A 98 -10.81 3.44 -14.18
N LEU A 99 -9.87 2.53 -13.98
CA LEU A 99 -9.96 1.14 -14.39
C LEU A 99 -10.30 0.18 -13.24
N GLY A 100 -10.53 0.71 -12.04
CA GLY A 100 -10.82 -0.11 -10.85
C GLY A 100 -9.62 -0.86 -10.30
N LEU A 101 -8.39 -0.42 -10.61
CA LEU A 101 -7.17 -1.12 -10.19
C LEU A 101 -6.99 -1.16 -8.68
N SER A 102 -7.32 -0.07 -7.97
CA SER A 102 -7.19 -0.06 -6.51
C SER A 102 -8.07 -1.12 -5.87
N GLN A 103 -9.30 -1.30 -6.35
CA GLN A 103 -10.19 -2.34 -5.86
C GLN A 103 -9.64 -3.74 -6.12
N LYS A 104 -9.11 -3.98 -7.31
CA LYS A 104 -8.52 -5.26 -7.69
C LYS A 104 -7.27 -5.58 -6.87
N MET A 105 -6.40 -4.59 -6.65
CA MET A 105 -5.22 -4.75 -5.82
C MET A 105 -5.59 -4.99 -4.35
N MET A 106 -6.59 -4.25 -3.82
CA MET A 106 -7.10 -4.46 -2.45
C MET A 106 -7.64 -5.86 -2.27
N ALA A 107 -8.37 -6.39 -3.25
CA ALA A 107 -8.87 -7.75 -3.21
C ALA A 107 -7.73 -8.77 -3.12
N LYS A 108 -6.62 -8.52 -3.82
CA LYS A 108 -5.42 -9.38 -3.72
C LYS A 108 -4.79 -9.31 -2.33
N VAL A 109 -4.69 -8.12 -1.75
CA VAL A 109 -4.20 -7.93 -0.38
C VAL A 109 -5.10 -8.68 0.61
N GLU A 110 -6.41 -8.57 0.46
CA GLU A 110 -7.35 -9.28 1.34
C GLU A 110 -7.19 -10.79 1.22
N GLN A 111 -7.01 -11.32 0.02
CA GLN A 111 -6.73 -12.74 -0.19
C GLN A 111 -5.50 -13.19 0.60
N VAL A 112 -4.40 -12.46 0.47
CA VAL A 112 -3.16 -12.76 1.22
C VAL A 112 -3.39 -12.67 2.72
N ALA A 113 -4.11 -11.63 3.18
CA ALA A 113 -4.42 -11.45 4.59
C ALA A 113 -5.20 -12.65 5.17
N ARG A 114 -6.20 -13.12 4.43
CA ARG A 114 -7.00 -14.28 4.86
C ARG A 114 -6.17 -15.56 4.88
N GLU A 115 -5.33 -15.78 3.89
CA GLU A 115 -4.43 -16.94 3.83
C GLU A 115 -3.45 -16.97 5.01
N LYS A 116 -3.04 -15.79 5.49
CA LYS A 116 -2.12 -15.64 6.62
C LYS A 116 -2.83 -15.61 7.98
N GLY A 117 -4.15 -15.75 8.02
CA GLY A 117 -4.91 -15.74 9.26
C GLY A 117 -5.06 -14.37 9.91
N CYS A 118 -4.92 -13.30 9.15
CA CYS A 118 -5.06 -11.94 9.66
C CYS A 118 -6.49 -11.64 10.09
N CYS A 119 -6.62 -10.86 11.17
CA CYS A 119 -7.93 -10.46 11.68
C CYS A 119 -8.48 -9.20 11.04
N LYS A 120 -7.61 -8.39 10.43
CA LYS A 120 -8.01 -7.12 9.78
C LYS A 120 -6.92 -6.59 8.86
N MET A 121 -7.30 -5.61 8.06
CA MET A 121 -6.42 -4.79 7.23
C MET A 121 -6.52 -3.36 7.75
N THR A 122 -5.40 -2.66 7.84
CA THR A 122 -5.34 -1.26 8.29
C THR A 122 -4.63 -0.40 7.25
N LEU A 123 -4.94 0.87 7.22
CA LEU A 123 -4.24 1.85 6.40
C LEU A 123 -4.36 3.25 7.01
N GLU A 124 -3.49 4.14 6.55
CA GLU A 124 -3.57 5.55 6.86
C GLU A 124 -3.93 6.31 5.59
N VAL A 125 -4.70 7.39 5.74
CA VAL A 125 -5.08 8.24 4.63
C VAL A 125 -5.14 9.68 5.11
N LEU A 126 -4.63 10.60 4.29
CA LEU A 126 -4.75 12.02 4.59
C LEU A 126 -6.23 12.43 4.55
N GLU A 127 -6.67 13.20 5.55
CA GLU A 127 -8.06 13.59 5.68
C GLU A 127 -8.59 14.31 4.44
N GLY A 128 -7.75 15.11 3.78
CA GLY A 128 -8.10 15.85 2.58
C GLY A 128 -8.05 15.03 1.28
N ASN A 129 -7.63 13.76 1.34
CA ASN A 129 -7.56 12.91 0.15
C ASN A 129 -8.90 12.21 -0.09
N ASP A 130 -9.87 12.96 -0.62
CA ASP A 130 -11.24 12.45 -0.80
C ASP A 130 -11.33 11.31 -1.82
N VAL A 131 -10.49 11.32 -2.84
CA VAL A 131 -10.46 10.27 -3.88
C VAL A 131 -10.06 8.94 -3.24
N ALA A 132 -8.98 8.94 -2.46
CA ALA A 132 -8.50 7.74 -1.77
C ALA A 132 -9.52 7.26 -0.72
N LYS A 133 -10.06 8.18 0.09
CA LYS A 133 -11.08 7.86 1.10
C LYS A 133 -12.30 7.21 0.47
N GLY A 134 -12.75 7.73 -0.68
CA GLY A 134 -13.88 7.15 -1.41
C GLY A 134 -13.60 5.73 -1.88
N SER A 135 -12.42 5.47 -2.41
CA SER A 135 -11.99 4.14 -2.83
C SER A 135 -11.93 3.17 -1.66
N TYR A 136 -11.36 3.59 -0.54
CA TYR A 136 -11.24 2.74 0.65
C TYR A 136 -12.59 2.45 1.28
N SER A 137 -13.47 3.45 1.37
CA SER A 137 -14.83 3.26 1.87
C SER A 137 -15.61 2.28 0.99
N LYS A 138 -15.46 2.37 -0.32
CA LYS A 138 -16.09 1.45 -1.27
C LYS A 138 -15.63 0.01 -1.04
N PHE A 139 -14.37 -0.20 -0.67
CA PHE A 139 -13.83 -1.53 -0.38
C PHE A 139 -14.31 -2.08 0.98
N GLY A 140 -14.76 -1.21 1.88
CA GLY A 140 -15.24 -1.58 3.20
C GLY A 140 -14.43 -1.05 4.38
N PHE A 141 -13.43 -0.19 4.12
CA PHE A 141 -12.69 0.48 5.19
C PHE A 141 -13.52 1.59 5.83
N SER A 142 -13.31 1.80 7.11
CA SER A 142 -13.89 2.92 7.86
C SER A 142 -12.88 3.45 8.88
N GLY A 143 -13.10 4.67 9.34
CA GLY A 143 -12.24 5.25 10.36
C GLY A 143 -12.32 4.47 11.67
N TYR A 144 -11.18 4.27 12.30
CA TYR A 144 -11.09 3.54 13.55
C TYR A 144 -11.45 4.44 14.74
N GLU A 145 -12.42 4.00 15.53
CA GLU A 145 -12.74 4.63 16.81
C GLU A 145 -13.28 3.57 17.79
N LEU A 146 -12.96 3.74 19.08
CA LEU A 146 -13.44 2.86 20.14
C LEU A 146 -14.67 3.43 20.82
N ASP A 147 -14.60 4.69 21.22
CA ASP A 147 -15.69 5.43 21.86
C ASP A 147 -15.96 6.68 21.03
N PRO A 148 -17.18 6.85 20.48
CA PRO A 148 -17.51 8.02 19.67
C PRO A 148 -17.24 9.35 20.37
N GLN A 149 -17.36 9.41 21.69
CA GLN A 149 -17.08 10.64 22.46
C GLN A 149 -15.59 11.00 22.47
N MET A 150 -14.71 10.01 22.35
CA MET A 150 -13.27 10.22 22.30
C MET A 150 -12.78 10.48 20.86
N GLY A 151 -13.65 10.32 19.87
CA GLY A 151 -13.34 10.56 18.46
C GLY A 151 -12.56 9.43 17.81
N LYS A 152 -12.08 9.71 16.61
CA LYS A 152 -11.32 8.75 15.80
C LYS A 152 -9.85 8.71 16.19
N ALA A 153 -9.20 7.57 15.99
CA ALA A 153 -7.76 7.46 16.17
C ALA A 153 -7.05 8.42 15.21
N VAL A 154 -6.02 9.09 15.71
CA VAL A 154 -5.18 9.97 14.89
C VAL A 154 -3.76 9.43 14.88
N PHE A 155 -3.05 9.70 13.77
CA PHE A 155 -1.68 9.27 13.57
C PHE A 155 -0.71 10.38 13.99
N TRP A 156 0.24 10.03 14.82
CA TRP A 156 1.27 10.96 15.30
C TRP A 156 2.65 10.37 15.01
N GLN A 157 3.63 11.25 14.79
CA GLN A 157 5.01 10.81 14.56
C GLN A 157 6.00 11.68 15.33
N LYS A 158 7.17 11.10 15.60
CA LYS A 158 8.34 11.80 16.09
C LYS A 158 9.52 11.34 15.25
N THR A 159 10.13 12.26 14.52
CA THR A 159 11.31 11.95 13.72
C THR A 159 12.49 11.62 14.61
N LEU A 160 13.25 10.58 14.24
CA LEU A 160 14.48 10.21 14.94
C LEU A 160 15.67 10.67 14.09
N SER A 161 16.57 11.41 14.72
CA SER A 161 17.77 11.93 14.06
C SER A 161 18.95 10.98 14.25
#